data_8ee4fb69daed65b8c1309b45b9a18565
#
_entry.id   8ee4fb69daed65b8c1309b45b9a18565
#
_cell.length_a   1.000
_cell.length_b   1.000
_cell.length_c   1.000
_cell.angle_alpha   90.00
_cell.angle_beta   90.00
_cell.angle_gamma   90.00
#
_symmetry.space_group_name_H-M   'P 1'
#
loop_
_entity.id
_entity.type
_entity.pdbx_description
1 polymer ?
#
loop_
_entity_poly.entity_id
_entity_poly.type
_entity_poly.pdbx_seq_one_letter_code
_entity_poly.pdbx_strand_id
1 'polypeptide(L)'
;MSGTVGKYTLKSRLGTGASSVVYLAVDTFTQGEVALKVIDSRLFRDPNRGKAIRTQLQNEASLVGKLVHPHIVSITDVVISDELAYIAMEYVPGGNLVTRAQPGALLPIEHAIEIGFKCCGALDYAHRQGIIHRDIKPANIMLVNDTDIKVTDFGAALLRDADRTQILDIGSPAYMSPEQVRGDTLTYQSDMFSLGTVLYHLLAGEKPFIAKVGPDLQNKILHEEPAPLSYVRPELPPELDIVLMSALAKQPANRYPTWAEFALELAKIGRLSRFEQSILDSSKFDMLRAMPMLKAFTDPEIWELVNCTNWTRIPARSTIVTENQPGQSLFFLAQGEVKVTKGGRLLSILRSGECFGEMSYIKSGETPRHATVRSEEHTSELQSHHDLVCRLLLEK
;
A
#
# COMPACT_ATOMS: atom_id res chain seq x y z
N MET A 1 -25.29 7.15 22.73
CA MET A 1 -26.32 7.14 21.66
C MET A 1 -26.42 5.70 21.18
N SER A 2 -27.46 4.99 21.55
CA SER A 2 -27.72 3.63 21.09
C SER A 2 -28.65 3.72 19.86
N GLY A 3 -28.11 3.66 18.69
CA GLY A 3 -28.87 3.63 17.44
C GLY A 3 -28.40 2.46 16.57
N THR A 4 -29.22 2.06 15.61
CA THR A 4 -28.88 1.06 14.62
C THR A 4 -28.87 1.69 13.22
N VAL A 5 -27.95 1.27 12.38
CA VAL A 5 -27.85 1.64 10.97
C VAL A 5 -27.74 0.36 10.16
N GLY A 6 -28.80 0.00 9.44
CA GLY A 6 -28.90 -1.32 8.81
C GLY A 6 -28.76 -2.45 9.85
N LYS A 7 -27.83 -3.37 9.63
CA LYS A 7 -27.50 -4.46 10.56
C LYS A 7 -26.46 -4.10 11.65
N TYR A 8 -26.04 -2.84 11.75
CA TYR A 8 -24.98 -2.41 12.65
C TYR A 8 -25.52 -1.65 13.86
N THR A 9 -25.11 -2.05 15.07
CA THR A 9 -25.37 -1.33 16.30
C THR A 9 -24.25 -0.35 16.58
N LEU A 10 -24.57 0.96 16.65
CA LEU A 10 -23.59 2.01 16.90
C LEU A 10 -23.12 2.00 18.36
N LYS A 11 -21.79 2.03 18.57
CA LYS A 11 -21.15 2.13 19.90
C LYS A 11 -20.70 3.55 20.21
N SER A 12 -19.77 4.08 19.43
CA SER A 12 -19.19 5.41 19.66
C SER A 12 -18.86 6.07 18.33
N ARG A 13 -18.76 7.40 18.34
CA ARG A 13 -18.33 8.17 17.19
C ARG A 13 -16.80 8.19 17.15
N LEU A 14 -16.21 7.76 16.02
CA LEU A 14 -14.78 7.78 15.75
C LEU A 14 -14.32 9.07 15.07
N GLY A 15 -15.16 9.64 14.19
CA GLY A 15 -14.80 10.86 13.46
C GLY A 15 -15.99 11.50 12.77
N THR A 16 -15.80 12.75 12.33
CA THR A 16 -16.80 13.50 11.55
C THR A 16 -16.09 14.14 10.36
N GLY A 17 -16.57 13.82 9.17
CA GLY A 17 -16.19 14.49 7.92
C GLY A 17 -17.26 15.48 7.48
N ALA A 18 -17.04 16.18 6.38
CA ALA A 18 -17.97 17.17 5.83
C ALA A 18 -19.32 16.57 5.41
N SER A 19 -19.31 15.37 4.85
CA SER A 19 -20.48 14.69 4.27
C SER A 19 -20.76 13.32 4.93
N SER A 20 -20.05 12.97 5.98
CA SER A 20 -20.18 11.66 6.63
C SER A 20 -19.75 11.70 8.10
N VAL A 21 -20.23 10.71 8.86
CA VAL A 21 -19.79 10.44 10.24
C VAL A 21 -19.34 9.00 10.32
N VAL A 22 -18.19 8.76 10.93
CA VAL A 22 -17.65 7.42 11.16
C VAL A 22 -17.92 6.98 12.58
N TYR A 23 -18.51 5.82 12.75
CA TYR A 23 -18.82 5.20 14.04
C TYR A 23 -18.07 3.89 14.22
N LEU A 24 -17.66 3.60 15.44
CA LEU A 24 -17.44 2.23 15.87
C LEU A 24 -18.81 1.57 16.00
N ALA A 25 -19.00 0.45 15.33
CA ALA A 25 -20.25 -0.29 15.35
C ALA A 25 -19.99 -1.80 15.45
N VAL A 26 -21.03 -2.55 15.80
CA VAL A 26 -20.99 -4.02 15.86
C VAL A 26 -21.97 -4.57 14.84
N ASP A 27 -21.51 -5.46 13.99
CA ASP A 27 -22.37 -6.26 13.11
C ASP A 27 -23.20 -7.23 13.97
N THR A 28 -24.53 -7.15 13.88
CA THR A 28 -25.45 -7.96 14.70
C THR A 28 -25.41 -9.45 14.38
N PHE A 29 -24.89 -9.85 13.21
CA PHE A 29 -24.76 -11.25 12.82
C PHE A 29 -23.42 -11.85 13.24
N THR A 30 -22.32 -11.17 12.88
CA THR A 30 -20.97 -11.69 13.14
C THR A 30 -20.44 -11.32 14.53
N GLN A 31 -21.09 -10.37 15.23
CA GLN A 31 -20.63 -9.76 16.50
C GLN A 31 -19.25 -9.10 16.39
N GLY A 32 -18.74 -8.91 15.18
CA GLY A 32 -17.47 -8.25 14.90
C GLY A 32 -17.59 -6.71 14.98
N GLU A 33 -16.51 -6.08 15.45
CA GLU A 33 -16.40 -4.61 15.44
C GLU A 33 -16.00 -4.12 14.03
N VAL A 34 -16.67 -3.06 13.58
CA VAL A 34 -16.43 -2.41 12.29
C VAL A 34 -16.38 -0.88 12.45
N ALA A 35 -15.66 -0.23 11.57
CA ALA A 35 -15.80 1.21 11.37
C ALA A 35 -16.90 1.45 10.32
N LEU A 36 -17.98 2.11 10.75
CA LEU A 36 -19.15 2.37 9.91
C LEU A 36 -19.18 3.83 9.48
N LYS A 37 -18.88 4.11 8.23
CA LYS A 37 -18.97 5.45 7.64
C LYS A 37 -20.37 5.68 7.11
N VAL A 38 -21.15 6.48 7.84
CA VAL A 38 -22.53 6.86 7.48
C VAL A 38 -22.49 8.15 6.69
N ILE A 39 -23.00 8.10 5.45
CA ILE A 39 -23.01 9.23 4.50
C ILE A 39 -24.33 10.00 4.67
N ASP A 40 -24.25 11.33 4.59
CA ASP A 40 -25.41 12.18 4.68
C ASP A 40 -26.36 11.97 3.48
N SER A 41 -27.55 11.37 3.76
CA SER A 41 -28.54 11.08 2.73
C SER A 41 -29.09 12.32 2.03
N ARG A 42 -28.92 13.52 2.61
CA ARG A 42 -29.34 14.79 1.97
C ARG A 42 -28.61 15.02 0.64
N LEU A 43 -27.41 14.49 0.47
CA LEU A 43 -26.64 14.56 -0.79
C LEU A 43 -27.36 13.90 -1.96
N PHE A 44 -28.19 12.91 -1.70
CA PHE A 44 -28.90 12.14 -2.73
C PHE A 44 -30.28 12.73 -3.09
N ARG A 45 -30.77 13.69 -2.28
CA ARG A 45 -32.07 14.34 -2.49
C ARG A 45 -32.03 15.52 -3.46
N ASP A 46 -30.85 15.92 -3.93
CA ASP A 46 -30.72 16.95 -4.96
C ASP A 46 -31.27 16.43 -6.29
N PRO A 47 -32.34 17.08 -6.86
CA PRO A 47 -32.99 16.60 -8.08
C PRO A 47 -32.06 16.57 -9.30
N ASN A 48 -31.02 17.42 -9.32
CA ASN A 48 -30.11 17.57 -10.45
C ASN A 48 -28.85 16.70 -10.32
N ARG A 49 -28.37 16.46 -9.12
CA ARG A 49 -27.06 15.84 -8.84
C ARG A 49 -27.15 14.52 -8.09
N GLY A 50 -28.22 14.28 -7.32
CA GLY A 50 -28.31 13.14 -6.40
C GLY A 50 -28.15 11.78 -7.07
N LYS A 51 -28.73 11.60 -8.29
CA LYS A 51 -28.58 10.37 -9.06
C LYS A 51 -27.13 10.15 -9.54
N ALA A 52 -26.47 11.21 -10.01
CA ALA A 52 -25.08 11.14 -10.48
C ALA A 52 -24.13 10.81 -9.31
N ILE A 53 -24.28 11.49 -8.18
CA ILE A 53 -23.50 11.24 -6.94
C ILE A 53 -23.66 9.79 -6.49
N ARG A 54 -24.88 9.27 -6.49
CA ARG A 54 -25.16 7.87 -6.11
C ARG A 54 -24.48 6.89 -7.04
N THR A 55 -24.65 7.03 -8.36
CA THR A 55 -24.04 6.13 -9.35
C THR A 55 -22.53 6.15 -9.23
N GLN A 56 -21.94 7.33 -9.04
CA GLN A 56 -20.52 7.49 -8.83
C GLN A 56 -20.06 6.75 -7.57
N LEU A 57 -20.70 6.97 -6.42
CA LEU A 57 -20.39 6.28 -5.16
C LEU A 57 -20.50 4.75 -5.28
N GLN A 58 -21.53 4.25 -5.98
CA GLN A 58 -21.69 2.81 -6.21
C GLN A 58 -20.55 2.21 -7.04
N ASN A 59 -20.20 2.87 -8.15
CA ASN A 59 -19.12 2.42 -9.03
C ASN A 59 -17.79 2.35 -8.29
N GLU A 60 -17.47 3.35 -7.51
CA GLU A 60 -16.20 3.45 -6.83
C GLU A 60 -16.14 2.58 -5.58
N ALA A 61 -17.23 2.45 -4.81
CA ALA A 61 -17.32 1.46 -3.75
C ALA A 61 -17.11 0.03 -4.30
N SER A 62 -17.61 -0.25 -5.52
CA SER A 62 -17.35 -1.52 -6.19
C SER A 62 -15.89 -1.73 -6.57
N LEU A 63 -15.16 -0.66 -6.94
CA LEU A 63 -13.72 -0.76 -7.26
C LEU A 63 -12.89 -0.92 -5.98
N VAL A 64 -13.12 -0.06 -4.99
CA VAL A 64 -12.37 -0.09 -3.72
C VAL A 64 -12.67 -1.37 -2.93
N GLY A 65 -13.88 -1.89 -2.99
CA GLY A 65 -14.26 -3.16 -2.35
C GLY A 65 -13.52 -4.38 -2.90
N LYS A 66 -12.85 -4.26 -4.05
CA LYS A 66 -11.99 -5.32 -4.60
C LYS A 66 -10.54 -5.24 -4.14
N LEU A 67 -10.15 -4.15 -3.47
CA LEU A 67 -8.79 -4.02 -2.96
C LEU A 67 -8.60 -4.95 -1.77
N VAL A 68 -7.70 -5.91 -1.93
CA VAL A 68 -7.27 -6.82 -0.87
C VAL A 68 -5.77 -6.67 -0.70
N HIS A 69 -5.34 -6.01 0.38
CA HIS A 69 -3.93 -5.73 0.64
C HIS A 69 -3.71 -5.59 2.16
N PRO A 70 -2.62 -6.12 2.75
CA PRO A 70 -2.37 -6.05 4.19
C PRO A 70 -2.37 -4.61 4.73
N HIS A 71 -1.91 -3.64 3.93
CA HIS A 71 -1.81 -2.23 4.29
C HIS A 71 -2.94 -1.36 3.70
N ILE A 72 -4.08 -1.94 3.34
CA ILE A 72 -5.31 -1.24 2.95
C ILE A 72 -6.45 -1.71 3.85
N VAL A 73 -7.28 -0.78 4.31
CA VAL A 73 -8.49 -1.11 5.10
C VAL A 73 -9.48 -1.84 4.21
N SER A 74 -9.90 -3.03 4.64
CA SER A 74 -10.87 -3.84 3.91
C SER A 74 -12.29 -3.28 4.05
N ILE A 75 -13.04 -3.20 2.94
CA ILE A 75 -14.47 -2.89 2.95
C ILE A 75 -15.24 -4.19 3.06
N THR A 76 -16.15 -4.28 4.02
CA THR A 76 -16.95 -5.48 4.31
C THR A 76 -18.39 -5.39 3.83
N ASP A 77 -18.94 -4.17 3.73
CA ASP A 77 -20.33 -3.97 3.30
C ASP A 77 -20.53 -2.53 2.78
N VAL A 78 -21.38 -2.37 1.77
CA VAL A 78 -21.73 -1.07 1.20
C VAL A 78 -23.23 -1.03 0.90
N VAL A 79 -23.92 -0.05 1.46
CA VAL A 79 -25.31 0.25 1.13
C VAL A 79 -25.43 1.69 0.70
N ILE A 80 -26.02 1.93 -0.48
CA ILE A 80 -26.27 3.24 -1.01
C ILE A 80 -27.69 3.28 -1.59
N SER A 81 -28.61 3.88 -0.83
CA SER A 81 -30.01 4.08 -1.22
C SER A 81 -30.43 5.53 -1.02
N ASP A 82 -31.67 5.87 -1.33
CA ASP A 82 -32.21 7.23 -1.14
C ASP A 82 -32.34 7.63 0.32
N GLU A 83 -32.55 6.65 1.21
CA GLU A 83 -32.81 6.87 2.63
C GLU A 83 -31.59 6.60 3.49
N LEU A 84 -30.72 5.67 3.07
CA LEU A 84 -29.61 5.18 3.85
C LEU A 84 -28.39 4.94 2.96
N ALA A 85 -27.25 5.52 3.38
CA ALA A 85 -25.98 5.24 2.76
C ALA A 85 -24.89 5.05 3.80
N TYR A 86 -24.19 3.92 3.73
CA TYR A 86 -23.05 3.64 4.60
C TYR A 86 -22.03 2.73 3.91
N ILE A 87 -20.82 2.80 4.40
CA ILE A 87 -19.71 1.89 4.08
C ILE A 87 -19.24 1.30 5.39
N ALA A 88 -19.31 -0.03 5.53
CA ALA A 88 -18.72 -0.76 6.64
C ALA A 88 -17.33 -1.24 6.24
N MET A 89 -16.38 -1.01 7.11
CA MET A 89 -14.97 -1.34 6.88
C MET A 89 -14.32 -1.90 8.14
N GLU A 90 -13.19 -2.54 7.96
CA GLU A 90 -12.34 -3.02 9.04
C GLU A 90 -12.07 -1.92 10.07
N TYR A 91 -12.26 -2.22 11.35
CA TYR A 91 -11.90 -1.31 12.43
C TYR A 91 -10.43 -1.48 12.81
N VAL A 92 -9.67 -0.41 12.77
CA VAL A 92 -8.25 -0.35 13.15
C VAL A 92 -8.13 0.43 14.46
N PRO A 93 -7.80 -0.22 15.59
CA PRO A 93 -7.89 0.40 16.92
C PRO A 93 -6.75 1.37 17.26
N GLY A 94 -5.61 1.33 16.57
CA GLY A 94 -4.41 2.10 16.90
C GLY A 94 -4.49 3.60 16.56
N GLY A 95 -5.63 4.07 16.03
CA GLY A 95 -5.80 5.47 15.62
C GLY A 95 -5.09 5.77 14.29
N ASN A 96 -4.79 7.05 14.04
CA ASN A 96 -4.17 7.50 12.80
C ASN A 96 -2.88 8.31 13.06
N LEU A 97 -2.17 8.66 11.99
CA LEU A 97 -0.87 9.35 12.09
C LEU A 97 -0.96 10.85 12.49
N VAL A 98 -2.15 11.43 12.67
CA VAL A 98 -2.27 12.86 13.01
C VAL A 98 -1.54 13.21 14.31
N THR A 99 -1.66 12.37 15.34
CA THR A 99 -0.98 12.59 16.61
C THR A 99 0.53 12.40 16.54
N ARG A 100 1.00 11.61 15.57
CA ARG A 100 2.42 11.31 15.34
C ARG A 100 3.14 12.34 14.48
N ALA A 101 2.41 13.31 13.94
CA ALA A 101 2.94 14.44 13.19
C ALA A 101 3.03 15.71 14.04
N GLN A 102 2.82 15.63 15.36
CA GLN A 102 2.86 16.78 16.26
C GLN A 102 4.24 16.90 16.92
N PRO A 103 4.76 18.12 17.13
CA PRO A 103 5.97 18.33 17.92
C PRO A 103 5.86 17.64 19.29
N GLY A 104 6.90 16.91 19.69
CA GLY A 104 6.92 16.15 20.95
C GLY A 104 6.29 14.75 20.90
N ALA A 105 5.66 14.35 19.78
CA ALA A 105 5.10 13.02 19.59
C ALA A 105 5.56 12.37 18.26
N LEU A 106 6.67 12.88 17.69
CA LEU A 106 7.22 12.36 16.43
C LEU A 106 7.68 10.92 16.58
N LEU A 107 7.52 10.17 15.51
CA LEU A 107 8.03 8.81 15.41
C LEU A 107 9.57 8.79 15.31
N PRO A 108 10.23 7.70 15.73
CA PRO A 108 11.61 7.42 15.32
C PRO A 108 11.72 7.48 13.78
N ILE A 109 12.89 7.93 13.30
CA ILE A 109 13.13 8.12 11.85
C ILE A 109 12.86 6.83 11.08
N GLU A 110 13.38 5.72 11.60
CA GLU A 110 13.24 4.39 11.00
C GLU A 110 11.78 3.99 10.89
N HIS A 111 10.95 4.29 11.91
CA HIS A 111 9.51 4.00 11.88
C HIS A 111 8.79 4.84 10.83
N ALA A 112 9.12 6.14 10.71
CA ALA A 112 8.51 7.00 9.70
C ALA A 112 8.86 6.53 8.28
N ILE A 113 10.11 6.10 8.06
CA ILE A 113 10.58 5.56 6.77
C ILE A 113 9.88 4.22 6.48
N GLU A 114 9.78 3.31 7.45
CA GLU A 114 9.10 2.02 7.28
C GLU A 114 7.61 2.20 6.94
N ILE A 115 6.93 3.13 7.60
CA ILE A 115 5.55 3.52 7.28
C ILE A 115 5.47 4.03 5.84
N GLY A 116 6.38 4.91 5.43
CA GLY A 116 6.45 5.40 4.05
C GLY A 116 6.61 4.27 3.03
N PHE A 117 7.51 3.33 3.31
CA PHE A 117 7.73 2.15 2.48
C PHE A 117 6.45 1.30 2.32
N LYS A 118 5.75 1.02 3.42
CA LYS A 118 4.49 0.26 3.41
C LYS A 118 3.37 1.01 2.67
N CYS A 119 3.30 2.35 2.82
CA CYS A 119 2.38 3.18 2.04
C CYS A 119 2.67 3.09 0.54
N CYS A 120 3.95 3.11 0.12
CA CYS A 120 4.31 2.92 -1.28
C CYS A 120 3.76 1.60 -1.84
N GLY A 121 3.89 0.50 -1.10
CA GLY A 121 3.34 -0.82 -1.51
C GLY A 121 1.81 -0.80 -1.65
N ALA A 122 1.11 -0.22 -0.68
CA ALA A 122 -0.35 -0.12 -0.71
C ALA A 122 -0.86 0.74 -1.90
N LEU A 123 -0.20 1.88 -2.14
CA LEU A 123 -0.58 2.80 -3.21
C LEU A 123 -0.20 2.26 -4.60
N ASP A 124 0.93 1.58 -4.73
CA ASP A 124 1.31 0.88 -5.96
C ASP A 124 0.28 -0.19 -6.34
N TYR A 125 -0.15 -1.01 -5.35
CA TYR A 125 -1.19 -2.01 -5.56
C TYR A 125 -2.51 -1.39 -6.02
N ALA A 126 -2.99 -0.34 -5.33
CA ALA A 126 -4.23 0.35 -5.71
C ALA A 126 -4.14 0.96 -7.11
N HIS A 127 -2.99 1.59 -7.44
CA HIS A 127 -2.75 2.18 -8.75
C HIS A 127 -2.78 1.13 -9.88
N ARG A 128 -2.20 -0.05 -9.69
CA ARG A 128 -2.27 -1.16 -10.66
C ARG A 128 -3.71 -1.65 -10.89
N GLN A 129 -4.59 -1.48 -9.90
CA GLN A 129 -6.03 -1.71 -10.04
C GLN A 129 -6.78 -0.52 -10.64
N GLY A 130 -6.07 0.50 -11.13
CA GLY A 130 -6.65 1.71 -11.73
C GLY A 130 -7.20 2.72 -10.72
N ILE A 131 -6.84 2.62 -9.44
CA ILE A 131 -7.36 3.48 -8.37
C ILE A 131 -6.29 4.47 -7.93
N ILE A 132 -6.59 5.77 -8.00
CA ILE A 132 -5.80 6.87 -7.43
C ILE A 132 -6.51 7.32 -6.16
N HIS A 133 -5.78 7.44 -5.05
CA HIS A 133 -6.35 7.74 -3.74
C HIS A 133 -6.86 9.20 -3.62
N ARG A 134 -6.11 10.17 -4.13
CA ARG A 134 -6.42 11.61 -4.19
C ARG A 134 -6.54 12.35 -2.84
N ASP A 135 -6.45 11.66 -1.70
CA ASP A 135 -6.58 12.28 -0.36
C ASP A 135 -5.62 11.64 0.66
N ILE A 136 -4.37 11.43 0.27
CA ILE A 136 -3.33 10.93 1.19
C ILE A 136 -2.97 12.01 2.18
N LYS A 137 -3.17 11.68 3.47
CA LYS A 137 -2.88 12.55 4.62
C LYS A 137 -2.77 11.72 5.90
N PRO A 138 -2.18 12.23 6.99
CA PRO A 138 -2.02 11.48 8.24
C PRO A 138 -3.33 10.93 8.82
N ALA A 139 -4.46 11.61 8.60
CA ALA A 139 -5.78 11.15 9.07
C ALA A 139 -6.27 9.88 8.36
N ASN A 140 -5.79 9.60 7.15
CA ASN A 140 -6.17 8.46 6.32
C ASN A 140 -5.15 7.33 6.34
N ILE A 141 -4.16 7.38 7.25
CA ILE A 141 -3.19 6.31 7.49
C ILE A 141 -3.38 5.85 8.93
N MET A 142 -3.98 4.67 9.10
CA MET A 142 -4.29 4.09 10.41
C MET A 142 -3.11 3.25 10.90
N LEU A 143 -2.85 3.28 12.22
CA LEU A 143 -1.83 2.45 12.87
C LEU A 143 -2.46 1.15 13.37
N VAL A 144 -1.87 0.02 13.00
CA VAL A 144 -2.18 -1.28 13.59
C VAL A 144 -1.29 -1.50 14.82
N ASN A 145 -0.01 -1.16 14.68
CA ASN A 145 0.99 -1.13 15.74
C ASN A 145 2.00 0.00 15.46
N ASP A 146 3.25 -0.10 15.96
CA ASP A 146 4.26 0.97 15.85
C ASP A 146 4.60 1.35 14.41
N THR A 147 4.66 0.40 13.49
CA THR A 147 5.01 0.63 12.08
C THR A 147 4.05 -0.01 11.08
N ASP A 148 3.19 -0.95 11.51
CA ASP A 148 2.19 -1.52 10.62
C ASP A 148 1.02 -0.56 10.47
N ILE A 149 0.65 -0.34 9.22
CA ILE A 149 -0.37 0.65 8.85
C ILE A 149 -1.44 0.05 7.95
N LYS A 150 -2.56 0.75 7.90
CA LYS A 150 -3.58 0.55 6.88
C LYS A 150 -4.02 1.89 6.31
N VAL A 151 -3.93 2.05 4.99
CA VAL A 151 -4.46 3.21 4.27
C VAL A 151 -5.97 3.05 4.15
N THR A 152 -6.71 4.09 4.50
CA THR A 152 -8.18 4.13 4.46
C THR A 152 -8.70 5.26 3.58
N ASP A 153 -9.99 5.29 3.35
CA ASP A 153 -10.68 6.37 2.63
C ASP A 153 -10.26 6.54 1.14
N PHE A 154 -9.99 5.44 0.43
CA PHE A 154 -9.86 5.45 -1.03
C PHE A 154 -11.11 6.02 -1.74
N GLY A 155 -12.27 5.98 -1.08
CA GLY A 155 -13.52 6.52 -1.60
C GLY A 155 -13.76 8.03 -1.36
N ALA A 156 -12.86 8.74 -0.68
CA ALA A 156 -13.00 10.19 -0.50
C ALA A 156 -12.79 10.97 -1.81
N ALA A 157 -12.17 10.33 -2.79
CA ALA A 157 -12.02 10.80 -4.16
C ALA A 157 -13.37 11.05 -4.89
N LEU A 158 -14.46 10.40 -4.44
CA LEU A 158 -15.74 10.24 -5.11
C LEU A 158 -16.61 11.47 -5.11
N LEU A 159 -16.56 12.22 -4.03
CA LEU A 159 -17.42 13.40 -3.84
C LEU A 159 -16.79 14.68 -4.41
N ARG A 160 -15.49 14.64 -4.77
CA ARG A 160 -14.75 15.85 -5.16
C ARG A 160 -14.97 16.30 -6.59
N ASP A 161 -15.33 15.41 -7.51
CA ASP A 161 -15.60 15.81 -8.90
C ASP A 161 -16.94 16.57 -9.07
N ALA A 162 -17.84 16.51 -8.06
CA ALA A 162 -19.14 17.14 -8.11
C ALA A 162 -19.15 18.66 -7.78
N ASP A 163 -18.20 19.17 -7.00
CA ASP A 163 -18.16 20.60 -6.62
C ASP A 163 -16.72 21.12 -6.44
N ARG A 164 -16.12 21.59 -7.54
CA ARG A 164 -14.77 22.21 -7.55
C ARG A 164 -14.63 23.41 -6.59
N THR A 165 -15.72 24.12 -6.26
CA THR A 165 -15.71 25.33 -5.43
C THR A 165 -15.69 25.03 -3.92
N GLN A 166 -16.17 23.86 -3.47
CA GLN A 166 -16.20 23.50 -2.05
C GLN A 166 -14.97 22.71 -1.60
N ILE A 167 -14.10 22.26 -2.52
CA ILE A 167 -12.91 21.44 -2.24
C ILE A 167 -11.91 22.19 -1.34
N LEU A 168 -11.87 23.51 -1.41
CA LEU A 168 -10.93 24.37 -0.69
C LEU A 168 -11.30 24.59 0.79
N ASP A 169 -12.59 24.38 1.13
CA ASP A 169 -13.09 24.55 2.49
C ASP A 169 -13.22 23.23 3.26
N ILE A 170 -13.15 22.07 2.59
CA ILE A 170 -13.50 20.77 3.15
C ILE A 170 -12.33 19.79 3.00
N GLY A 171 -11.30 19.94 3.80
CA GLY A 171 -10.17 19.01 3.84
C GLY A 171 -8.91 19.71 4.33
N SER A 172 -7.81 18.98 4.45
CA SER A 172 -6.50 19.59 4.74
C SER A 172 -5.80 19.88 3.41
N PRO A 173 -6.00 21.06 2.79
CA PRO A 173 -5.43 21.36 1.47
C PRO A 173 -3.90 21.32 1.44
N ALA A 174 -3.26 21.33 2.60
CA ALA A 174 -1.81 21.30 2.76
C ALA A 174 -1.11 20.02 2.26
N TYR A 175 -1.87 18.96 1.97
CA TYR A 175 -1.33 17.70 1.40
C TYR A 175 -1.66 17.54 -0.09
N MET A 176 -2.36 18.50 -0.70
CA MET A 176 -2.70 18.46 -2.13
C MET A 176 -1.47 18.62 -2.99
N SER A 177 -1.42 17.90 -4.09
CA SER A 177 -0.41 18.08 -5.13
C SER A 177 -0.68 19.34 -5.98
N PRO A 178 0.34 19.91 -6.64
CA PRO A 178 0.17 21.07 -7.53
C PRO A 178 -0.88 20.84 -8.60
N GLU A 179 -0.94 19.66 -9.20
CA GLU A 179 -1.95 19.31 -10.21
C GLU A 179 -3.36 19.22 -9.61
N GLN A 180 -3.51 18.80 -8.36
CA GLN A 180 -4.81 18.86 -7.67
C GLN A 180 -5.27 20.30 -7.46
N VAL A 181 -4.34 21.18 -7.05
CA VAL A 181 -4.65 22.62 -6.86
C VAL A 181 -5.03 23.28 -8.18
N ARG A 182 -4.35 22.96 -9.30
CA ARG A 182 -4.70 23.46 -10.63
C ARG A 182 -5.96 22.84 -11.22
N GLY A 183 -6.40 21.67 -10.72
CA GLY A 183 -7.47 20.87 -11.29
C GLY A 183 -7.09 20.17 -12.59
N ASP A 184 -5.82 19.80 -12.74
CA ASP A 184 -5.29 19.03 -13.84
C ASP A 184 -5.66 17.54 -13.71
N THR A 185 -5.34 16.74 -14.74
CA THR A 185 -5.48 15.28 -14.68
C THR A 185 -4.57 14.69 -13.62
N LEU A 186 -5.15 13.90 -12.72
CA LEU A 186 -4.42 13.27 -11.63
C LEU A 186 -3.85 11.91 -12.06
N THR A 187 -2.67 11.60 -11.55
CA THR A 187 -1.99 10.33 -11.74
C THR A 187 -1.52 9.77 -10.39
N TYR A 188 -0.91 8.59 -10.38
CA TYR A 188 -0.28 8.03 -9.18
C TYR A 188 0.78 8.97 -8.57
N GLN A 189 1.40 9.80 -9.40
CA GLN A 189 2.38 10.78 -8.94
C GLN A 189 1.75 11.91 -8.11
N SER A 190 0.43 12.12 -8.21
CA SER A 190 -0.31 13.03 -7.32
C SER A 190 -0.35 12.48 -5.89
N ASP A 191 -0.62 11.17 -5.73
CA ASP A 191 -0.57 10.51 -4.43
C ASP A 191 0.86 10.45 -3.88
N MET A 192 1.86 10.32 -4.76
CA MET A 192 3.28 10.33 -4.38
C MET A 192 3.68 11.67 -3.77
N PHE A 193 3.27 12.79 -4.34
CA PHE A 193 3.47 14.11 -3.75
C PHE A 193 2.81 14.22 -2.37
N SER A 194 1.57 13.75 -2.26
CA SER A 194 0.83 13.77 -0.99
C SER A 194 1.52 12.90 0.08
N LEU A 195 2.03 11.73 -0.29
CA LEU A 195 2.82 10.88 0.61
C LEU A 195 4.15 11.54 1.00
N GLY A 196 4.83 12.18 0.07
CA GLY A 196 6.02 13.01 0.34
C GLY A 196 5.73 14.10 1.38
N THR A 197 4.57 14.78 1.25
CA THR A 197 4.10 15.79 2.22
C THR A 197 3.82 15.18 3.59
N VAL A 198 3.23 13.98 3.65
CA VAL A 198 3.00 13.25 4.90
C VAL A 198 4.33 12.90 5.57
N LEU A 199 5.28 12.32 4.83
CA LEU A 199 6.59 11.94 5.36
C LEU A 199 7.37 13.14 5.85
N TYR A 200 7.36 14.24 5.09
CA TYR A 200 7.97 15.50 5.54
C TYR A 200 7.36 15.92 6.89
N HIS A 201 6.02 15.93 7.01
CA HIS A 201 5.34 16.32 8.23
C HIS A 201 5.67 15.40 9.42
N LEU A 202 5.73 14.08 9.20
CA LEU A 202 6.09 13.10 10.24
C LEU A 202 7.54 13.26 10.72
N LEU A 203 8.45 13.62 9.82
CA LEU A 203 9.87 13.79 10.11
C LEU A 203 10.21 15.17 10.66
N ALA A 204 9.64 16.23 10.10
CA ALA A 204 9.90 17.61 10.51
C ALA A 204 9.06 18.04 11.74
N GLY A 205 7.88 17.44 11.96
CA GLY A 205 6.90 17.92 12.93
C GLY A 205 6.09 19.13 12.44
N GLU A 206 6.36 19.59 11.22
CA GLU A 206 5.62 20.65 10.54
C GLU A 206 5.44 20.32 9.04
N LYS A 207 4.50 20.97 8.39
CA LYS A 207 4.21 20.74 6.98
C LYS A 207 5.20 21.47 6.08
N PRO A 208 5.51 20.96 4.87
CA PRO A 208 6.43 21.63 3.94
C PRO A 208 5.90 22.99 3.44
N PHE A 209 4.58 23.17 3.42
CA PHE A 209 3.92 24.41 3.00
C PHE A 209 2.99 24.88 4.10
N ILE A 210 3.31 26.02 4.72
CA ILE A 210 2.56 26.61 5.82
C ILE A 210 2.06 27.98 5.38
N ALA A 211 0.73 28.16 5.43
CA ALA A 211 0.07 29.45 5.25
C ALA A 211 -1.22 29.50 6.04
N LYS A 212 -1.74 30.71 6.26
CA LYS A 212 -2.93 30.90 7.11
C LYS A 212 -4.19 30.30 6.49
N VAL A 213 -4.39 30.19 5.25
CA VAL A 213 -5.42 29.47 4.48
C VAL A 213 -5.64 30.13 3.11
N GLY A 214 -6.31 29.41 2.20
CA GLY A 214 -6.77 29.95 0.94
C GLY A 214 -5.66 30.20 -0.09
N PRO A 215 -5.67 31.33 -0.81
CA PRO A 215 -4.80 31.56 -1.96
C PRO A 215 -3.31 31.48 -1.69
N ASP A 216 -2.87 31.87 -0.47
CA ASP A 216 -1.45 31.86 -0.10
C ASP A 216 -0.91 30.43 0.01
N LEU A 217 -1.68 29.49 0.58
CA LEU A 217 -1.27 28.08 0.65
C LEU A 217 -1.22 27.47 -0.75
N GLN A 218 -2.20 27.78 -1.60
CA GLN A 218 -2.20 27.33 -2.98
C GLN A 218 -0.98 27.84 -3.75
N ASN A 219 -0.66 29.12 -3.60
CA ASN A 219 0.50 29.71 -4.24
C ASN A 219 1.81 29.02 -3.79
N LYS A 220 1.94 28.72 -2.50
CA LYS A 220 3.09 27.96 -1.96
C LYS A 220 3.17 26.55 -2.54
N ILE A 221 2.09 25.82 -2.55
CA ILE A 221 2.04 24.47 -3.14
C ILE A 221 2.43 24.50 -4.63
N LEU A 222 2.00 25.52 -5.35
CA LEU A 222 2.27 25.64 -6.79
C LEU A 222 3.69 26.06 -7.13
N HIS A 223 4.29 26.95 -6.32
CA HIS A 223 5.49 27.70 -6.74
C HIS A 223 6.64 27.70 -5.75
N GLU A 224 6.39 27.51 -4.44
CA GLU A 224 7.46 27.56 -3.42
C GLU A 224 8.10 26.19 -3.25
N GLU A 225 9.43 26.11 -3.29
CA GLU A 225 10.14 24.88 -2.91
C GLU A 225 10.10 24.72 -1.38
N PRO A 226 9.88 23.49 -0.87
CA PRO A 226 9.89 23.27 0.57
C PRO A 226 11.30 23.43 1.15
N ALA A 227 11.39 23.83 2.43
CA ALA A 227 12.67 23.87 3.11
C ALA A 227 13.26 22.43 3.21
N PRO A 228 14.58 22.25 3.02
CA PRO A 228 15.20 20.96 3.28
C PRO A 228 14.98 20.50 4.72
N LEU A 229 14.75 19.21 4.94
CA LEU A 229 14.57 18.66 6.29
C LEU A 229 15.77 18.87 7.18
N SER A 230 16.98 18.79 6.63
CA SER A 230 18.25 19.06 7.35
C SER A 230 18.34 20.49 7.86
N TYR A 231 17.61 21.43 7.27
CA TYR A 231 17.50 22.80 7.77
C TYR A 231 16.53 22.93 8.94
N VAL A 232 15.42 22.17 8.93
CA VAL A 232 14.39 22.17 9.98
C VAL A 232 14.83 21.30 11.16
N ARG A 233 15.43 20.15 10.88
CA ARG A 233 15.92 19.17 11.85
C ARG A 233 17.31 18.67 11.46
N PRO A 234 18.39 19.35 11.90
CA PRO A 234 19.77 19.05 11.50
C PRO A 234 20.25 17.64 11.86
N GLU A 235 19.57 16.94 12.78
CA GLU A 235 19.88 15.55 13.15
C GLU A 235 19.38 14.51 12.13
N LEU A 236 18.55 14.91 11.16
CA LEU A 236 18.07 14.01 10.12
C LEU A 236 19.16 13.73 9.07
N PRO A 237 19.21 12.50 8.52
CA PRO A 237 20.11 12.18 7.42
C PRO A 237 19.88 13.11 6.21
N PRO A 238 20.93 13.73 5.66
CA PRO A 238 20.80 14.67 4.53
C PRO A 238 20.28 13.99 3.25
N GLU A 239 20.39 12.67 3.14
CA GLU A 239 19.84 11.89 2.04
C GLU A 239 18.31 11.99 1.98
N LEU A 240 17.64 12.22 3.13
CA LEU A 240 16.19 12.45 3.18
C LEU A 240 15.78 13.72 2.42
N ASP A 241 16.63 14.74 2.37
CA ASP A 241 16.36 15.93 1.57
C ASP A 241 16.21 15.58 0.10
N ILE A 242 17.15 14.80 -0.44
CA ILE A 242 17.13 14.39 -1.87
C ILE A 242 15.85 13.61 -2.16
N VAL A 243 15.52 12.65 -1.30
CA VAL A 243 14.36 11.76 -1.51
C VAL A 243 13.05 12.54 -1.44
N LEU A 244 12.88 13.38 -0.42
CA LEU A 244 11.61 14.11 -0.27
C LEU A 244 11.50 15.28 -1.23
N MET A 245 12.59 15.99 -1.58
CA MET A 245 12.54 17.03 -2.62
C MET A 245 12.14 16.45 -3.96
N SER A 246 12.62 15.26 -4.32
CA SER A 246 12.18 14.56 -5.54
C SER A 246 10.68 14.21 -5.49
N ALA A 247 10.18 13.65 -4.38
CA ALA A 247 8.76 13.34 -4.25
C ALA A 247 7.88 14.59 -4.26
N LEU A 248 8.37 15.74 -3.74
CA LEU A 248 7.69 17.03 -3.66
C LEU A 248 7.94 17.94 -4.88
N ALA A 249 8.56 17.43 -5.95
CA ALA A 249 8.76 18.19 -7.17
C ALA A 249 7.44 18.70 -7.76
N LYS A 250 7.40 19.96 -8.20
CA LYS A 250 6.19 20.61 -8.70
C LYS A 250 5.64 19.96 -9.97
N GLN A 251 6.54 19.54 -10.86
CA GLN A 251 6.18 18.83 -12.07
C GLN A 251 6.15 17.32 -11.81
N PRO A 252 5.06 16.60 -12.10
CA PRO A 252 4.99 15.15 -11.90
C PRO A 252 6.16 14.38 -12.55
N ALA A 253 6.58 14.78 -13.74
CA ALA A 253 7.68 14.15 -14.48
C ALA A 253 9.05 14.20 -13.75
N ASN A 254 9.23 15.12 -12.80
CA ASN A 254 10.44 15.25 -12.00
C ASN A 254 10.37 14.45 -10.70
N ARG A 255 9.25 13.79 -10.41
CA ARG A 255 9.09 12.86 -9.29
C ARG A 255 9.60 11.47 -9.69
N TYR A 256 9.58 10.54 -8.74
CA TYR A 256 9.96 9.15 -9.05
C TYR A 256 9.06 8.58 -10.15
N PRO A 257 9.64 7.86 -11.14
CA PRO A 257 8.87 7.24 -12.21
C PRO A 257 8.04 6.04 -11.74
N THR A 258 8.36 5.45 -10.59
CA THR A 258 7.62 4.33 -10.02
C THR A 258 7.58 4.39 -8.49
N TRP A 259 6.56 3.77 -7.89
CA TRP A 259 6.50 3.56 -6.45
C TRP A 259 7.67 2.72 -5.93
N ALA A 260 8.14 1.76 -6.73
CA ALA A 260 9.24 0.89 -6.38
C ALA A 260 10.56 1.67 -6.21
N GLU A 261 10.83 2.64 -7.08
CA GLU A 261 12.01 3.50 -6.95
C GLU A 261 11.93 4.39 -5.71
N PHE A 262 10.77 5.01 -5.45
CA PHE A 262 10.58 5.80 -4.24
C PHE A 262 10.77 4.97 -2.97
N ALA A 263 10.16 3.79 -2.92
CA ALA A 263 10.28 2.87 -1.79
C ALA A 263 11.74 2.41 -1.58
N LEU A 264 12.47 2.13 -2.66
CA LEU A 264 13.87 1.70 -2.60
C LEU A 264 14.77 2.79 -2.00
N GLU A 265 14.58 4.06 -2.41
CA GLU A 265 15.35 5.16 -1.86
C GLU A 265 15.06 5.37 -0.36
N LEU A 266 13.79 5.25 0.06
CA LEU A 266 13.43 5.27 1.48
C LEU A 266 14.11 4.12 2.25
N ALA A 267 14.09 2.90 1.71
CA ALA A 267 14.66 1.72 2.36
C ALA A 267 16.19 1.83 2.56
N LYS A 268 16.91 2.41 1.60
CA LYS A 268 18.36 2.67 1.72
C LYS A 268 18.68 3.56 2.92
N ILE A 269 17.92 4.65 3.12
CA ILE A 269 18.16 5.60 4.22
C ILE A 269 17.82 4.99 5.57
N GLY A 270 16.69 4.26 5.66
CA GLY A 270 16.24 3.63 6.90
C GLY A 270 17.13 2.48 7.37
N ARG A 271 18.21 2.15 6.63
CA ARG A 271 19.03 0.95 6.87
C ARG A 271 18.17 -0.30 7.08
N LEU A 272 17.04 -0.31 6.40
CA LEU A 272 16.10 -1.41 6.41
C LEU A 272 16.69 -2.52 5.56
N SER A 273 17.80 -3.13 6.02
CA SER A 273 18.55 -4.17 5.29
C SER A 273 17.65 -5.34 4.87
N ARG A 274 16.52 -5.52 5.55
CA ARG A 274 15.44 -6.42 5.12
C ARG A 274 14.74 -5.96 3.83
N PHE A 275 14.76 -4.65 3.53
CA PHE A 275 14.04 -4.05 2.40
C PHE A 275 14.98 -3.59 1.28
N GLU A 276 16.30 -3.41 1.52
CA GLU A 276 17.26 -3.02 0.47
C GLU A 276 17.31 -4.01 -0.70
N GLN A 277 16.96 -5.27 -0.44
CA GLN A 277 16.80 -6.32 -1.46
C GLN A 277 15.32 -6.66 -1.71
N SER A 278 14.37 -5.98 -1.05
CA SER A 278 12.98 -6.37 -1.08
C SER A 278 12.27 -5.79 -2.31
N ILE A 279 11.50 -6.66 -2.90
CA ILE A 279 10.50 -6.32 -3.89
C ILE A 279 9.28 -5.83 -3.13
N LEU A 280 8.57 -4.82 -3.65
CA LEU A 280 7.28 -4.41 -3.08
C LEU A 280 6.33 -5.60 -2.99
N ASP A 281 5.55 -5.68 -1.91
CA ASP A 281 4.61 -6.78 -1.69
C ASP A 281 3.56 -6.85 -2.81
N SER A 282 3.18 -5.71 -3.41
CA SER A 282 2.37 -5.67 -4.62
C SER A 282 3.01 -6.42 -5.80
N SER A 283 4.32 -6.27 -6.00
CA SER A 283 5.03 -6.99 -7.06
C SER A 283 5.17 -8.48 -6.74
N LYS A 284 5.37 -8.84 -5.47
CA LYS A 284 5.38 -10.23 -5.02
C LYS A 284 4.02 -10.90 -5.26
N PHE A 285 2.94 -10.18 -4.90
CA PHE A 285 1.58 -10.63 -5.15
C PHE A 285 1.34 -10.92 -6.63
N ASP A 286 1.68 -9.98 -7.53
CA ASP A 286 1.51 -10.16 -8.96
C ASP A 286 2.28 -11.36 -9.50
N MET A 287 3.53 -11.56 -9.04
CA MET A 287 4.35 -12.71 -9.43
C MET A 287 3.72 -14.03 -9.00
N LEU A 288 3.25 -14.15 -7.76
CA LEU A 288 2.56 -15.35 -7.27
C LEU A 288 1.22 -15.55 -7.99
N ARG A 289 0.44 -14.48 -8.18
CA ARG A 289 -0.87 -14.54 -8.86
C ARG A 289 -0.77 -14.99 -10.31
N ALA A 290 0.33 -14.68 -11.00
CA ALA A 290 0.59 -15.10 -12.36
C ALA A 290 0.96 -16.59 -12.48
N MET A 291 1.30 -17.27 -11.37
CA MET A 291 1.74 -18.66 -11.40
C MET A 291 0.58 -19.63 -11.70
N PRO A 292 0.73 -20.53 -12.67
CA PRO A 292 -0.35 -21.46 -13.07
C PRO A 292 -0.88 -22.32 -11.92
N MET A 293 0.01 -22.75 -11.01
CA MET A 293 -0.34 -23.62 -9.88
C MET A 293 -1.15 -22.89 -8.79
N LEU A 294 -1.08 -21.57 -8.72
CA LEU A 294 -1.78 -20.76 -7.72
C LEU A 294 -3.09 -20.15 -8.26
N LYS A 295 -3.52 -20.50 -9.48
CA LYS A 295 -4.74 -19.96 -10.10
C LYS A 295 -6.02 -20.19 -9.29
N ALA A 296 -6.08 -21.30 -8.53
CA ALA A 296 -7.23 -21.64 -7.69
C ALA A 296 -7.27 -20.86 -6.37
N PHE A 297 -6.17 -20.21 -5.98
CA PHE A 297 -6.10 -19.43 -4.76
C PHE A 297 -6.86 -18.11 -4.92
N THR A 298 -7.52 -17.69 -3.85
CA THR A 298 -8.13 -16.37 -3.75
C THR A 298 -7.08 -15.29 -3.46
N ASP A 299 -7.41 -14.03 -3.69
CA ASP A 299 -6.48 -12.92 -3.42
C ASP A 299 -6.02 -12.87 -1.95
N PRO A 300 -6.88 -13.07 -0.91
CA PRO A 300 -6.42 -13.20 0.47
C PRO A 300 -5.37 -14.31 0.69
N GLU A 301 -5.58 -15.48 0.08
CA GLU A 301 -4.64 -16.62 0.21
C GLU A 301 -3.29 -16.31 -0.47
N ILE A 302 -3.29 -15.59 -1.59
CA ILE A 302 -2.05 -15.12 -2.22
C ILE A 302 -1.32 -14.10 -1.32
N TRP A 303 -2.06 -13.22 -0.64
CA TRP A 303 -1.46 -12.29 0.32
C TRP A 303 -0.88 -13.00 1.54
N GLU A 304 -1.51 -14.07 2.03
CA GLU A 304 -0.91 -14.93 3.06
C GLU A 304 0.41 -15.53 2.58
N LEU A 305 0.46 -16.04 1.35
CA LEU A 305 1.71 -16.55 0.76
C LEU A 305 2.78 -15.46 0.67
N VAL A 306 2.44 -14.23 0.26
CA VAL A 306 3.39 -13.10 0.25
C VAL A 306 3.99 -12.87 1.65
N ASN A 307 3.16 -12.93 2.69
CA ASN A 307 3.57 -12.64 4.06
C ASN A 307 4.38 -13.76 4.71
N CYS A 308 4.06 -15.03 4.42
CA CYS A 308 4.72 -16.19 5.04
C CYS A 308 5.93 -16.72 4.25
N THR A 309 6.23 -16.12 3.08
CA THR A 309 7.35 -16.54 2.23
C THR A 309 8.56 -15.63 2.36
N ASN A 310 9.76 -16.23 2.29
CA ASN A 310 11.02 -15.51 2.24
C ASN A 310 11.45 -15.33 0.79
N TRP A 311 11.65 -14.09 0.37
CA TRP A 311 12.06 -13.73 -0.98
C TRP A 311 13.56 -13.46 -1.03
N THR A 312 14.26 -14.10 -1.96
CA THR A 312 15.71 -13.99 -2.08
C THR A 312 16.12 -13.89 -3.54
N ARG A 313 16.99 -12.95 -3.84
CA ARG A 313 17.70 -12.90 -5.14
C ARG A 313 18.91 -13.80 -5.09
N ILE A 314 18.97 -14.74 -5.99
CA ILE A 314 20.03 -15.73 -6.07
C ILE A 314 21.00 -15.32 -7.18
N PRO A 315 22.30 -15.15 -6.90
CA PRO A 315 23.31 -14.89 -7.92
C PRO A 315 23.35 -16.00 -8.96
N ALA A 316 23.71 -15.65 -10.18
CA ALA A 316 23.92 -16.63 -11.24
C ALA A 316 24.91 -17.73 -10.81
N ARG A 317 24.70 -18.94 -11.30
CA ARG A 317 25.52 -20.15 -11.01
C ARG A 317 25.56 -20.56 -9.54
N SER A 318 24.67 -20.06 -8.69
CA SER A 318 24.59 -20.44 -7.28
C SER A 318 23.73 -21.68 -7.08
N THR A 319 24.15 -22.57 -6.16
CA THR A 319 23.36 -23.75 -5.79
C THR A 319 22.29 -23.36 -4.76
N ILE A 320 21.04 -23.63 -5.07
CA ILE A 320 19.88 -23.33 -4.21
C ILE A 320 19.54 -24.55 -3.33
N VAL A 321 19.55 -25.72 -3.94
CA VAL A 321 19.24 -27.00 -3.31
C VAL A 321 20.30 -28.03 -3.73
N THR A 322 20.79 -28.83 -2.79
CA THR A 322 21.78 -29.87 -3.08
C THR A 322 21.14 -31.26 -2.91
N GLU A 323 21.38 -32.15 -3.87
CA GLU A 323 20.95 -33.55 -3.82
C GLU A 323 21.41 -34.23 -2.51
N ASN A 324 20.58 -35.10 -1.95
CA ASN A 324 20.79 -35.84 -0.70
C ASN A 324 20.89 -35.00 0.59
N GLN A 325 20.77 -33.67 0.54
CA GLN A 325 20.65 -32.85 1.75
C GLN A 325 19.21 -32.88 2.32
N PRO A 326 19.04 -32.80 3.65
CA PRO A 326 17.72 -32.64 4.24
C PRO A 326 17.12 -31.29 3.84
N GLY A 327 15.82 -31.22 3.67
CA GLY A 327 15.16 -29.95 3.36
C GLY A 327 13.66 -30.07 3.27
N GLN A 328 12.96 -29.13 3.94
CA GLN A 328 11.50 -29.07 4.04
C GLN A 328 10.91 -27.83 3.38
N SER A 329 11.61 -27.17 2.47
CA SER A 329 11.14 -25.97 1.82
C SER A 329 10.65 -26.25 0.43
N LEU A 330 9.52 -25.62 0.06
CA LEU A 330 9.03 -25.46 -1.30
C LEU A 330 9.54 -24.12 -1.84
N PHE A 331 9.94 -24.10 -3.08
CA PHE A 331 10.44 -22.91 -3.75
C PHE A 331 9.59 -22.57 -4.96
N PHE A 332 9.21 -21.31 -5.08
CA PHE A 332 8.59 -20.74 -6.27
C PHE A 332 9.62 -19.90 -7.01
N LEU A 333 9.84 -20.18 -8.28
CA LEU A 333 10.70 -19.39 -9.15
C LEU A 333 9.90 -18.22 -9.72
N ALA A 334 10.01 -17.06 -9.08
CA ALA A 334 9.26 -15.88 -9.49
C ALA A 334 9.83 -15.26 -10.76
N GLN A 335 11.17 -15.26 -10.91
CA GLN A 335 11.84 -14.73 -12.09
C GLN A 335 13.16 -15.48 -12.31
N GLY A 336 13.49 -15.79 -13.57
CA GLY A 336 14.74 -16.41 -13.96
C GLY A 336 14.60 -17.84 -14.46
N GLU A 337 15.73 -18.55 -14.51
CA GLU A 337 15.81 -19.96 -14.90
C GLU A 337 16.73 -20.73 -13.96
N VAL A 338 16.35 -21.96 -13.61
CA VAL A 338 17.18 -22.84 -12.81
C VAL A 338 17.34 -24.20 -13.47
N LYS A 339 18.52 -24.79 -13.35
CA LYS A 339 18.80 -26.17 -13.78
C LYS A 339 18.60 -27.15 -12.63
N VAL A 340 17.87 -28.22 -12.92
CA VAL A 340 17.67 -29.36 -12.02
C VAL A 340 18.54 -30.51 -12.53
N THR A 341 19.47 -30.97 -11.68
CA THR A 341 20.40 -32.06 -12.01
C THR A 341 20.32 -33.16 -10.98
N LYS A 342 20.57 -34.41 -11.40
CA LYS A 342 20.68 -35.59 -10.53
C LYS A 342 21.90 -36.42 -10.93
N GLY A 343 22.77 -36.70 -9.96
CA GLY A 343 24.01 -37.40 -10.25
C GLY A 343 24.83 -36.73 -11.35
N GLY A 344 24.78 -35.38 -11.46
CA GLY A 344 25.44 -34.60 -12.50
C GLY A 344 24.74 -34.59 -13.85
N ARG A 345 23.66 -35.36 -14.07
CA ARG A 345 22.86 -35.33 -15.31
C ARG A 345 21.75 -34.31 -15.25
N LEU A 346 21.57 -33.51 -16.28
CA LEU A 346 20.45 -32.56 -16.41
C LEU A 346 19.13 -33.33 -16.50
N LEU A 347 18.20 -33.01 -15.61
CA LEU A 347 16.83 -33.52 -15.61
C LEU A 347 15.86 -32.55 -16.27
N SER A 348 15.93 -31.27 -15.89
CA SER A 348 15.01 -30.24 -16.36
C SER A 348 15.64 -28.85 -16.21
N ILE A 349 15.09 -27.89 -16.97
CA ILE A 349 15.27 -26.47 -16.76
C ILE A 349 13.92 -25.91 -16.38
N LEU A 350 13.82 -25.28 -15.20
CA LEU A 350 12.62 -24.63 -14.74
C LEU A 350 12.69 -23.13 -15.00
N ARG A 351 11.54 -22.54 -15.32
CA ARG A 351 11.39 -21.13 -15.69
C ARG A 351 10.47 -20.40 -14.71
N SER A 352 10.44 -19.09 -14.85
CA SER A 352 9.52 -18.23 -14.08
C SER A 352 8.09 -18.79 -14.05
N GLY A 353 7.48 -18.85 -12.87
CA GLY A 353 6.14 -19.41 -12.65
C GLY A 353 6.12 -20.90 -12.28
N GLU A 354 7.27 -21.57 -12.26
CA GLU A 354 7.39 -22.98 -11.84
C GLU A 354 7.89 -23.10 -10.40
N CYS A 355 7.74 -24.28 -9.81
CA CYS A 355 8.17 -24.56 -8.44
C CYS A 355 9.12 -25.75 -8.39
N PHE A 356 9.88 -25.86 -7.29
CA PHE A 356 10.75 -27.00 -7.02
C PHE A 356 10.88 -27.26 -5.52
N GLY A 357 11.29 -28.47 -5.16
CA GLY A 357 11.45 -28.88 -3.78
C GLY A 357 10.20 -29.55 -3.21
N GLU A 358 9.13 -29.71 -3.96
CA GLU A 358 7.86 -30.35 -3.59
C GLU A 358 8.00 -31.84 -3.27
N MET A 359 8.99 -32.51 -3.88
CA MET A 359 9.18 -33.97 -3.72
C MET A 359 9.51 -34.39 -2.28
N SER A 360 10.07 -33.52 -1.48
CA SER A 360 10.32 -33.76 -0.06
C SER A 360 9.04 -33.77 0.78
N TYR A 361 7.92 -33.29 0.20
CA TYR A 361 6.60 -33.21 0.84
C TYR A 361 5.68 -34.36 0.45
N ILE A 362 5.73 -34.78 -0.81
CA ILE A 362 4.83 -35.79 -1.39
C ILE A 362 5.10 -37.18 -0.80
N LYS A 363 6.34 -37.44 -0.40
CA LYS A 363 6.71 -38.71 0.24
C LYS A 363 6.68 -38.57 1.76
N SER A 364 5.85 -39.36 2.43
CA SER A 364 5.75 -39.41 3.89
C SER A 364 7.08 -39.78 4.52
N GLY A 365 7.72 -38.85 5.24
CA GLY A 365 8.98 -39.05 5.96
C GLY A 365 10.00 -37.94 5.71
N GLU A 366 11.09 -37.92 6.46
CA GLU A 366 12.25 -37.06 6.17
C GLU A 366 12.99 -37.60 4.96
N THR A 367 12.51 -37.24 3.76
CA THR A 367 13.18 -37.63 2.53
C THR A 367 14.22 -36.57 2.14
N PRO A 368 15.45 -36.96 1.85
CA PRO A 368 16.48 -36.04 1.37
C PRO A 368 16.09 -35.47 -0.02
N ARG A 369 16.66 -34.33 -0.35
CA ARG A 369 16.48 -33.68 -1.66
C ARG A 369 16.84 -34.64 -2.80
N HIS A 370 15.97 -34.78 -3.78
CA HIS A 370 16.11 -35.76 -4.88
C HIS A 370 17.02 -35.29 -6.00
N ALA A 371 17.31 -33.98 -6.05
CA ALA A 371 18.11 -33.37 -7.11
C ALA A 371 18.81 -32.11 -6.62
N THR A 372 19.84 -31.69 -7.30
CA THR A 372 20.50 -30.37 -7.14
C THR A 372 19.83 -29.36 -8.05
N VAL A 373 19.50 -28.19 -7.49
CA VAL A 373 18.93 -27.05 -8.24
C VAL A 373 19.93 -25.90 -8.21
N ARG A 374 20.27 -25.37 -9.37
CA ARG A 374 21.26 -24.31 -9.54
C ARG A 374 20.73 -23.20 -10.44
N SER A 375 20.96 -21.93 -10.08
CA SER A 375 20.63 -20.77 -10.90
C SER A 375 21.47 -20.74 -12.19
N GLU A 376 20.87 -20.24 -13.30
CA GLU A 376 21.52 -20.10 -14.60
C GLU A 376 21.93 -18.65 -14.87
N GLU A 377 22.83 -18.45 -15.86
CA GLU A 377 23.12 -17.13 -16.39
C GLU A 377 22.09 -16.73 -17.45
N HIS A 378 21.54 -15.53 -17.32
CA HIS A 378 20.73 -14.93 -18.38
C HIS A 378 21.66 -14.30 -19.43
N THR A 379 21.52 -14.71 -20.68
CA THR A 379 22.32 -14.23 -21.83
C THR A 379 21.79 -12.93 -22.44
N SER A 380 20.81 -12.24 -21.84
CA SER A 380 20.29 -10.99 -22.38
C SER A 380 20.82 -9.77 -21.62
N GLU A 381 21.39 -8.81 -22.35
CA GLU A 381 22.08 -7.60 -21.86
C GLU A 381 21.21 -6.63 -21.03
N LEU A 382 19.94 -6.94 -20.75
CA LEU A 382 18.96 -6.06 -20.07
C LEU A 382 18.27 -6.67 -18.84
N GLN A 383 18.67 -7.88 -18.38
CA GLN A 383 18.05 -8.51 -17.20
C GLN A 383 19.02 -8.54 -16.01
N SER A 384 18.45 -8.35 -14.81
CA SER A 384 19.20 -8.38 -13.55
C SER A 384 20.00 -9.70 -13.41
N HIS A 385 21.25 -9.63 -12.98
CA HIS A 385 22.15 -10.77 -12.79
C HIS A 385 21.74 -11.76 -11.68
N HIS A 386 20.48 -11.79 -11.25
CA HIS A 386 20.02 -12.59 -10.12
C HIS A 386 18.67 -13.23 -10.43
N ASP A 387 18.55 -14.52 -10.15
CA ASP A 387 17.26 -15.21 -10.15
C ASP A 387 16.48 -14.88 -8.86
N LEU A 388 15.18 -14.66 -8.99
CA LEU A 388 14.32 -14.36 -7.86
C LEU A 388 13.56 -15.61 -7.42
N VAL A 389 13.82 -16.05 -6.22
CA VAL A 389 13.21 -17.26 -5.64
C VAL A 389 12.45 -16.90 -4.38
N CYS A 390 11.20 -17.32 -4.32
CA CYS A 390 10.36 -17.27 -3.13
C CYS A 390 10.41 -18.63 -2.42
N ARG A 391 10.79 -18.64 -1.14
CA ARG A 391 10.90 -19.85 -0.30
C ARG A 391 9.76 -19.89 0.70
N LEU A 392 8.95 -20.93 0.65
CA LEU A 392 7.95 -21.28 1.64
C LEU A 392 8.54 -22.35 2.59
N LEU A 393 8.58 -22.06 3.90
CA LEU A 393 8.82 -23.05 4.94
C LEU A 393 7.46 -23.64 5.30
N LEU A 394 7.30 -24.93 5.01
CA LEU A 394 6.10 -25.67 5.37
C LEU A 394 6.36 -26.31 6.74
N GLU A 395 5.64 -25.88 7.77
CA GLU A 395 5.60 -26.58 9.05
C GLU A 395 4.76 -27.87 8.89
N LYS A 396 5.24 -28.99 9.47
CA LYS A 396 4.51 -30.26 9.49
C LYS A 396 3.55 -30.29 10.67
#